data_55303e7e9a072567b51582fbe79d4c55
#
_entry.id   55303e7e9a072567b51582fbe79d4c55
#
_cell.length_a   1.000
_cell.length_b   1.000
_cell.length_c   1.000
_cell.angle_alpha   90.00
_cell.angle_beta   90.00
_cell.angle_gamma   90.00
#
_symmetry.space_group_name_H-M   'P 1'
#
loop_
_entity.id
_entity.type
_entity.pdbx_description
1 polymer ?
#
loop_
_entity_poly.entity_id
_entity_poly.type
_entity_poly.pdbx_seq_one_letter_code
_entity_poly.pdbx_strand_id
1 'polypeptide(L)'
;RLFDVSAKPSREQALQALAELRALLTEFAFASPADEAAALAGILTAAIRPSLPAAPMFHVRAPQIASGKSYLSGIISAFAGPGTPSAVGFPTSDEECQKQLLALLLEAPSVVTFDNLTSDLTPFKSLCSALTEEFLTGRILGVSKTATVGTRALFLSSGNNVGPVKDMARRCITVALDPRVETPATRQFSGDPLQAVRDNRERYAALALTVIRAWIESGEEHINCRPLASYGQWGAWVRQPLLWLGLPDPAERVFEQLAQDPDRETLGRLLAAWHRVHGNRPAMIREAVSAAETGFADEAKNLREVLLEVAEERGEINRRRLGRWIARHAGRIVEGLRFVRASGTTSAERWAVESVMSVMQVSSSRPVESVTDDETDDEPVEVLL
;
A
#
# COMPACT_ATOMS: atom_id res chain seq x y z
N ARG A 1 32.26 6.78 15.47
CA ARG A 1 31.99 8.23 15.40
C ARG A 1 30.59 8.40 14.85
N LEU A 2 29.68 9.02 15.60
CA LEU A 2 28.41 9.46 15.08
C LEU A 2 28.68 10.59 14.09
N PHE A 3 28.27 10.46 12.83
CA PHE A 3 28.25 11.58 11.89
C PHE A 3 27.27 12.62 12.43
N ASP A 4 27.73 13.86 12.50
CA ASP A 4 26.94 14.97 13.00
C ASP A 4 25.91 15.38 11.93
N VAL A 5 24.66 15.03 12.16
CA VAL A 5 23.54 15.55 11.36
C VAL A 5 23.18 16.92 11.92
N SER A 6 23.26 17.97 11.12
CA SER A 6 22.87 19.32 11.53
C SER A 6 21.52 19.31 12.25
N ALA A 7 21.39 20.12 13.31
CA ALA A 7 20.14 20.24 14.03
C ALA A 7 19.02 20.81 13.15
N LYS A 8 19.38 21.69 12.18
CA LYS A 8 18.45 22.31 11.21
C LYS A 8 19.10 22.32 9.84
N PRO A 9 19.05 21.18 9.10
CA PRO A 9 19.59 21.13 7.76
C PRO A 9 18.77 22.03 6.82
N SER A 10 19.43 22.73 5.89
CA SER A 10 18.73 23.49 4.86
C SER A 10 18.19 22.59 3.74
N ARG A 11 17.30 23.15 2.91
CA ARG A 11 16.79 22.44 1.71
C ARG A 11 17.93 22.10 0.74
N GLU A 12 18.94 22.96 0.60
CA GLU A 12 20.13 22.71 -0.24
C GLU A 12 20.94 21.54 0.29
N GLN A 13 21.12 21.44 1.61
CA GLN A 13 21.78 20.30 2.23
C GLN A 13 21.01 19.00 2.02
N ALA A 14 19.66 19.05 2.08
CA ALA A 14 18.82 17.90 1.79
C ALA A 14 18.91 17.49 0.31
N LEU A 15 18.95 18.44 -0.63
CA LEU A 15 19.12 18.14 -2.05
C LEU A 15 20.50 17.52 -2.34
N GLN A 16 21.55 18.00 -1.70
CA GLN A 16 22.89 17.42 -1.81
C GLN A 16 22.93 16.00 -1.25
N ALA A 17 22.38 15.78 -0.06
CA ALA A 17 22.26 14.47 0.56
C ALA A 17 21.45 13.49 -0.32
N LEU A 18 20.35 13.96 -0.88
CA LEU A 18 19.53 13.18 -1.81
C LEU A 18 20.30 12.82 -3.08
N ALA A 19 21.07 13.74 -3.64
CA ALA A 19 21.89 13.47 -4.83
C ALA A 19 22.93 12.37 -4.57
N GLU A 20 23.57 12.36 -3.40
CA GLU A 20 24.50 11.31 -3.00
C GLU A 20 23.80 9.95 -2.79
N LEU A 21 22.59 9.93 -2.23
CA LEU A 21 21.79 8.70 -2.12
C LEU A 21 21.36 8.19 -3.52
N ARG A 22 20.98 9.08 -4.43
CA ARG A 22 20.64 8.75 -5.81
C ARG A 22 21.82 8.19 -6.58
N ALA A 23 23.04 8.65 -6.30
CA ALA A 23 24.25 8.14 -6.92
C ALA A 23 24.45 6.63 -6.69
N LEU A 24 23.98 6.08 -5.55
CA LEU A 24 23.98 4.64 -5.29
C LEU A 24 23.07 3.85 -6.24
N LEU A 25 22.08 4.51 -6.83
CA LEU A 25 21.02 3.91 -7.62
C LEU A 25 21.18 4.13 -9.13
N THR A 26 22.20 4.83 -9.57
CA THR A 26 22.39 5.29 -10.96
C THR A 26 22.41 4.15 -11.98
N GLU A 27 22.94 2.98 -11.62
CA GLU A 27 23.05 1.84 -12.54
C GLU A 27 21.81 0.93 -12.54
N PHE A 28 20.80 1.22 -11.70
CA PHE A 28 19.54 0.48 -11.74
C PHE A 28 18.62 1.00 -12.84
N ALA A 29 18.09 0.09 -13.64
CA ALA A 29 17.11 0.40 -14.67
C ALA A 29 15.71 0.43 -14.06
N PHE A 30 15.31 1.52 -13.43
CA PHE A 30 13.94 1.69 -12.94
C PHE A 30 12.95 1.80 -14.11
N ALA A 31 11.77 1.20 -13.95
CA ALA A 31 10.74 1.26 -14.98
C ALA A 31 10.16 2.69 -15.14
N SER A 32 10.15 3.47 -14.07
CA SER A 32 9.71 4.86 -14.05
C SER A 32 10.48 5.69 -13.00
N PRO A 33 10.43 7.03 -13.07
CA PRO A 33 10.96 7.87 -12.00
C PRO A 33 10.31 7.65 -10.63
N ALA A 34 9.05 7.22 -10.58
CA ALA A 34 8.36 6.87 -9.33
C ALA A 34 8.97 5.61 -8.68
N ASP A 35 9.51 4.67 -9.48
CA ASP A 35 10.19 3.49 -8.95
C ASP A 35 11.54 3.85 -8.30
N GLU A 36 12.28 4.83 -8.84
CA GLU A 36 13.47 5.38 -8.19
C GLU A 36 13.08 6.05 -6.85
N ALA A 37 12.03 6.86 -6.85
CA ALA A 37 11.52 7.48 -5.63
C ALA A 37 11.07 6.44 -4.59
N ALA A 38 10.46 5.34 -5.03
CA ALA A 38 10.08 4.23 -4.16
C ALA A 38 11.31 3.50 -3.56
N ALA A 39 12.38 3.32 -4.32
CA ALA A 39 13.64 2.77 -3.81
C ALA A 39 14.29 3.70 -2.77
N LEU A 40 14.29 5.02 -3.01
CA LEU A 40 14.75 6.02 -2.06
C LEU A 40 13.88 6.04 -0.79
N ALA A 41 12.55 5.90 -0.93
CA ALA A 41 11.66 5.73 0.23
C ALA A 41 12.02 4.49 1.03
N GLY A 42 12.41 3.39 0.38
CA GLY A 42 12.94 2.20 1.04
C GLY A 42 14.20 2.48 1.85
N ILE A 43 15.15 3.23 1.30
CA ILE A 43 16.38 3.67 1.97
C ILE A 43 16.06 4.54 3.19
N LEU A 44 15.22 5.58 3.04
CA LEU A 44 14.83 6.45 4.13
C LEU A 44 14.09 5.65 5.23
N THR A 45 13.19 4.74 4.84
CA THR A 45 12.48 3.87 5.78
C THR A 45 13.46 2.99 6.56
N ALA A 46 14.43 2.38 5.89
CA ALA A 46 15.44 1.55 6.52
C ALA A 46 16.23 2.31 7.60
N ALA A 47 16.63 3.55 7.29
CA ALA A 47 17.40 4.38 8.21
C ALA A 47 16.63 4.78 9.49
N ILE A 48 15.30 4.93 9.42
CA ILE A 48 14.48 5.37 10.56
C ILE A 48 13.45 4.32 11.01
N ARG A 49 13.52 3.08 10.53
CA ARG A 49 12.49 2.07 10.83
C ARG A 49 12.19 1.89 12.32
N PRO A 50 13.16 1.92 13.23
CA PRO A 50 12.89 1.82 14.67
C PRO A 50 12.02 2.95 15.22
N SER A 51 12.03 4.13 14.58
CA SER A 51 11.26 5.31 14.99
C SER A 51 9.84 5.34 14.42
N LEU A 52 9.51 4.44 13.49
CA LEU A 52 8.18 4.37 12.88
C LEU A 52 7.35 3.27 13.57
N PRO A 53 6.14 3.58 14.05
CA PRO A 53 5.25 2.57 14.63
C PRO A 53 4.84 1.53 13.57
N ALA A 54 4.52 1.98 12.36
CA ALA A 54 4.21 1.14 11.21
C ALA A 54 4.93 1.65 9.96
N ALA A 55 5.26 0.74 9.05
CA ALA A 55 5.80 1.08 7.74
C ALA A 55 5.34 0.07 6.68
N PRO A 56 5.12 0.50 5.43
CA PRO A 56 4.78 -0.43 4.36
C PRO A 56 5.97 -1.37 4.09
N MET A 57 5.67 -2.55 3.56
CA MET A 57 6.63 -3.46 2.98
C MET A 57 7.14 -2.90 1.65
N PHE A 58 8.37 -3.22 1.26
CA PHE A 58 8.89 -2.89 -0.06
C PHE A 58 9.06 -4.17 -0.88
N HIS A 59 8.52 -4.15 -2.11
CA HIS A 59 8.61 -5.26 -3.04
C HIS A 59 9.37 -4.85 -4.29
N VAL A 60 10.51 -5.47 -4.55
CA VAL A 60 11.30 -5.22 -5.76
C VAL A 60 10.95 -6.26 -6.82
N ARG A 61 10.37 -5.83 -7.92
CA ARG A 61 9.99 -6.71 -9.03
C ARG A 61 10.76 -6.39 -10.31
N ALA A 62 10.87 -7.39 -11.16
CA ALA A 62 11.39 -7.24 -12.52
C ALA A 62 10.79 -8.32 -13.43
N PRO A 63 10.76 -8.12 -14.75
CA PRO A 63 10.26 -9.14 -15.68
C PRO A 63 11.17 -10.37 -15.76
N GLN A 64 12.47 -10.21 -15.47
CA GLN A 64 13.47 -11.24 -15.69
C GLN A 64 14.38 -11.49 -14.47
N ILE A 65 15.04 -12.64 -14.47
CA ILE A 65 16.10 -12.96 -13.50
C ILE A 65 17.32 -12.07 -13.73
N ALA A 66 18.19 -11.99 -12.73
CA ALA A 66 19.45 -11.20 -12.77
C ALA A 66 19.26 -9.69 -13.05
N SER A 67 18.10 -9.12 -12.78
CA SER A 67 17.78 -7.71 -12.99
C SER A 67 18.23 -6.79 -11.86
N GLY A 68 18.95 -7.29 -10.85
CA GLY A 68 19.44 -6.51 -9.71
C GLY A 68 18.49 -6.40 -8.52
N LYS A 69 17.36 -7.14 -8.48
CA LYS A 69 16.35 -7.07 -7.40
C LYS A 69 16.94 -7.32 -6.00
N SER A 70 17.57 -8.46 -5.81
CA SER A 70 18.16 -8.83 -4.51
C SER A 70 19.31 -7.90 -4.13
N TYR A 71 20.05 -7.39 -5.13
CA TYR A 71 21.11 -6.41 -4.91
C TYR A 71 20.55 -5.07 -4.41
N LEU A 72 19.47 -4.54 -5.02
CA LEU A 72 18.77 -3.35 -4.54
C LEU A 72 18.20 -3.55 -3.13
N SER A 73 17.58 -4.70 -2.87
CA SER A 73 17.13 -5.07 -1.52
C SER A 73 18.28 -5.10 -0.52
N GLY A 74 19.45 -5.57 -0.94
CA GLY A 74 20.68 -5.55 -0.15
C GLY A 74 21.14 -4.13 0.21
N ILE A 75 21.12 -3.19 -0.77
CA ILE A 75 21.44 -1.78 -0.52
C ILE A 75 20.48 -1.18 0.50
N ILE A 76 19.16 -1.35 0.30
CA ILE A 76 18.14 -0.85 1.24
C ILE A 76 18.38 -1.43 2.65
N SER A 77 18.62 -2.73 2.75
CA SER A 77 18.87 -3.42 4.01
C SER A 77 20.08 -2.87 4.76
N ALA A 78 21.16 -2.49 4.05
CA ALA A 78 22.38 -1.97 4.62
C ALA A 78 22.16 -0.67 5.41
N PHE A 79 21.12 0.09 5.13
CA PHE A 79 20.72 1.27 5.92
C PHE A 79 20.06 0.89 7.25
N ALA A 80 19.37 -0.24 7.33
CA ALA A 80 18.70 -0.66 8.56
C ALA A 80 19.65 -1.24 9.61
N GLY A 81 20.75 -1.87 9.18
CA GLY A 81 21.69 -2.49 10.10
C GLY A 81 22.97 -2.99 9.42
N PRO A 82 24.02 -3.30 10.19
CA PRO A 82 25.31 -3.75 9.66
C PRO A 82 25.27 -5.19 9.13
N GLY A 83 24.27 -5.98 9.56
CA GLY A 83 24.14 -7.39 9.16
C GLY A 83 23.57 -7.58 7.77
N THR A 84 23.86 -8.73 7.17
CA THR A 84 23.13 -9.18 5.98
C THR A 84 21.90 -9.94 6.45
N PRO A 85 20.68 -9.49 6.14
CA PRO A 85 19.48 -10.21 6.56
C PRO A 85 19.43 -11.59 5.89
N SER A 86 19.04 -12.60 6.65
CA SER A 86 18.74 -13.91 6.08
C SER A 86 17.48 -13.82 5.23
N ALA A 87 17.56 -14.29 3.99
CA ALA A 87 16.39 -14.44 3.15
C ALA A 87 15.60 -15.68 3.60
N VAL A 88 14.28 -15.53 3.70
CA VAL A 88 13.37 -16.63 4.04
C VAL A 88 12.34 -16.83 2.93
N GLY A 89 11.83 -18.06 2.79
CA GLY A 89 10.78 -18.34 1.83
C GLY A 89 9.47 -17.66 2.23
N PHE A 90 8.68 -17.22 1.24
CA PHE A 90 7.35 -16.69 1.52
C PHE A 90 6.41 -17.83 1.95
N PRO A 91 5.64 -17.69 3.04
CA PRO A 91 4.80 -18.75 3.55
C PRO A 91 3.66 -19.12 2.57
N THR A 92 3.18 -20.35 2.64
CA THR A 92 2.11 -20.86 1.76
C THR A 92 0.72 -20.80 2.40
N SER A 93 0.65 -20.53 3.71
CA SER A 93 -0.60 -20.40 4.46
C SER A 93 -0.49 -19.37 5.57
N ASP A 94 -1.64 -18.87 6.08
CA ASP A 94 -1.66 -17.90 7.19
C ASP A 94 -1.09 -18.51 8.48
N GLU A 95 -1.33 -19.79 8.72
CA GLU A 95 -0.78 -20.49 9.89
C GLU A 95 0.74 -20.58 9.84
N GLU A 96 1.30 -20.91 8.68
CA GLU A 96 2.75 -20.94 8.46
C GLU A 96 3.35 -19.54 8.58
N CYS A 97 2.68 -18.53 8.01
CA CYS A 97 3.07 -17.13 8.11
C CYS A 97 3.15 -16.68 9.56
N GLN A 98 2.14 -17.00 10.39
CA GLN A 98 2.14 -16.64 11.81
C GLN A 98 3.30 -17.26 12.57
N LYS A 99 3.56 -18.56 12.35
CA LYS A 99 4.68 -19.28 13.00
C LYS A 99 6.03 -18.71 12.60
N GLN A 100 6.22 -18.50 11.30
CA GLN A 100 7.47 -17.99 10.75
C GLN A 100 7.75 -16.55 11.21
N LEU A 101 6.74 -15.65 11.13
CA LEU A 101 6.89 -14.27 11.57
C LEU A 101 7.20 -14.16 13.06
N LEU A 102 6.51 -14.94 13.91
CA LEU A 102 6.77 -14.93 15.33
C LEU A 102 8.21 -15.39 15.64
N ALA A 103 8.67 -16.46 15.00
CA ALA A 103 10.02 -16.98 15.18
C ALA A 103 11.08 -15.95 14.75
N LEU A 104 10.90 -15.30 13.59
CA LEU A 104 11.80 -14.28 13.09
C LEU A 104 11.82 -13.05 14.00
N LEU A 105 10.66 -12.55 14.40
CA LEU A 105 10.55 -11.32 15.20
C LEU A 105 11.00 -11.50 16.65
N LEU A 106 11.04 -12.74 17.17
CA LEU A 106 11.65 -13.04 18.47
C LEU A 106 13.15 -12.70 18.51
N GLU A 107 13.84 -12.79 17.38
CA GLU A 107 15.25 -12.42 17.24
C GLU A 107 15.47 -10.92 17.08
N ALA A 108 14.37 -10.12 17.04
CA ALA A 108 14.38 -8.68 16.84
C ALA A 108 15.25 -8.22 15.63
N PRO A 109 15.04 -8.78 14.43
CA PRO A 109 15.85 -8.44 13.26
C PRO A 109 15.57 -7.01 12.81
N SER A 110 16.58 -6.33 12.27
CA SER A 110 16.38 -5.03 11.62
C SER A 110 15.60 -5.16 10.31
N VAL A 111 15.74 -6.29 9.61
CA VAL A 111 15.12 -6.56 8.31
C VAL A 111 14.63 -8.00 8.22
N VAL A 112 13.45 -8.18 7.65
CA VAL A 112 12.91 -9.48 7.23
C VAL A 112 12.78 -9.46 5.70
N THR A 113 13.43 -10.40 5.01
CA THR A 113 13.44 -10.46 3.56
C THR A 113 12.83 -11.75 3.04
N PHE A 114 11.77 -11.64 2.24
CA PHE A 114 11.22 -12.74 1.44
C PHE A 114 11.78 -12.64 0.02
N ASP A 115 12.80 -13.42 -0.30
CA ASP A 115 13.46 -13.32 -1.59
C ASP A 115 12.95 -14.33 -2.60
N ASN A 116 13.02 -13.95 -3.89
CA ASN A 116 12.69 -14.80 -5.03
C ASN A 116 11.29 -15.43 -4.97
N LEU A 117 10.26 -14.60 -4.77
CA LEU A 117 8.87 -15.04 -4.78
C LEU A 117 8.51 -15.67 -6.12
N THR A 118 7.83 -16.83 -6.06
CA THR A 118 7.29 -17.55 -7.20
C THR A 118 5.78 -17.40 -7.37
N SER A 119 5.12 -16.74 -6.42
CA SER A 119 3.70 -16.43 -6.42
C SER A 119 3.47 -15.04 -5.85
N ASP A 120 2.28 -14.48 -6.10
CA ASP A 120 1.90 -13.18 -5.59
C ASP A 120 1.91 -13.09 -4.07
N LEU A 121 2.20 -11.89 -3.56
CA LEU A 121 2.14 -11.55 -2.14
C LEU A 121 0.70 -11.60 -1.63
N THR A 122 0.35 -12.75 -1.06
CA THR A 122 -0.99 -13.01 -0.50
C THR A 122 -1.16 -12.27 0.83
N PRO A 123 -2.33 -11.66 1.11
CA PRO A 123 -2.60 -10.93 2.35
C PRO A 123 -2.86 -11.89 3.52
N PHE A 124 -1.84 -12.56 4.03
CA PHE A 124 -1.94 -13.31 5.27
C PHE A 124 -2.20 -12.35 6.43
N LYS A 125 -3.11 -12.72 7.32
CA LYS A 125 -3.54 -11.87 8.45
C LYS A 125 -2.36 -11.47 9.33
N SER A 126 -1.48 -12.43 9.62
CA SER A 126 -0.29 -12.21 10.45
C SER A 126 0.67 -11.21 9.83
N LEU A 127 0.91 -11.29 8.51
CA LEU A 127 1.73 -10.33 7.78
C LEU A 127 1.07 -8.95 7.72
N CYS A 128 -0.23 -8.90 7.40
CA CYS A 128 -0.98 -7.64 7.40
C CYS A 128 -0.92 -6.95 8.77
N SER A 129 -1.06 -7.70 9.87
CA SER A 129 -0.92 -7.16 11.22
C SER A 129 0.51 -6.69 11.51
N ALA A 130 1.53 -7.47 11.16
CA ALA A 130 2.94 -7.09 11.38
C ALA A 130 3.34 -5.80 10.64
N LEU A 131 2.65 -5.45 9.54
CA LEU A 131 2.89 -4.22 8.79
C LEU A 131 2.16 -3.00 9.33
N THR A 132 1.11 -3.17 10.15
CA THR A 132 0.25 -2.07 10.62
C THR A 132 0.18 -1.92 12.13
N GLU A 133 0.52 -2.97 12.89
CA GLU A 133 0.51 -2.98 14.35
C GLU A 133 1.94 -2.91 14.90
N GLU A 134 2.12 -2.30 16.07
CA GLU A 134 3.44 -2.21 16.72
C GLU A 134 3.90 -3.53 17.34
N PHE A 135 2.96 -4.42 17.64
CA PHE A 135 3.24 -5.69 18.30
C PHE A 135 2.44 -6.82 17.66
N LEU A 136 3.07 -7.98 17.59
CA LEU A 136 2.47 -9.25 17.18
C LEU A 136 2.49 -10.21 18.35
N THR A 137 1.34 -10.78 18.69
CA THR A 137 1.22 -11.81 19.74
C THR A 137 0.91 -13.17 19.13
N GLY A 138 1.66 -14.18 19.49
CA GLY A 138 1.43 -15.55 19.00
C GLY A 138 1.97 -16.61 19.97
N ARG A 139 1.63 -17.88 19.69
CA ARG A 139 2.12 -19.02 20.47
C ARG A 139 3.50 -19.44 19.96
N ILE A 140 4.43 -19.67 20.89
CA ILE A 140 5.76 -20.20 20.57
C ILE A 140 5.60 -21.67 20.20
N LEU A 141 6.15 -22.06 19.04
CA LEU A 141 6.11 -23.44 18.57
C LEU A 141 6.85 -24.38 19.55
N GLY A 142 6.25 -25.53 19.87
CA GLY A 142 6.84 -26.50 20.77
C GLY A 142 6.74 -26.17 22.26
N VAL A 143 6.18 -25.01 22.63
CA VAL A 143 6.03 -24.60 24.04
C VAL A 143 4.62 -24.07 24.28
N SER A 144 4.00 -24.39 25.41
CA SER A 144 2.66 -23.86 25.78
C SER A 144 2.76 -22.44 26.34
N LYS A 145 3.45 -21.53 25.62
CA LYS A 145 3.59 -20.11 25.97
C LYS A 145 3.24 -19.23 24.79
N THR A 146 2.76 -18.02 25.09
CA THR A 146 2.62 -16.93 24.12
C THR A 146 3.77 -15.96 24.26
N ALA A 147 4.16 -15.31 23.16
CA ALA A 147 5.06 -14.18 23.15
C ALA A 147 4.41 -13.00 22.43
N THR A 148 4.74 -11.80 22.88
CA THR A 148 4.45 -10.54 22.21
C THR A 148 5.77 -9.94 21.75
N VAL A 149 5.88 -9.69 20.45
CA VAL A 149 7.12 -9.22 19.81
C VAL A 149 6.87 -7.92 19.07
N GLY A 150 7.87 -7.04 19.03
CA GLY A 150 7.80 -5.81 18.25
C GLY A 150 7.87 -6.11 16.75
N THR A 151 7.15 -5.33 15.93
CA THR A 151 7.07 -5.47 14.47
C THR A 151 7.93 -4.45 13.73
N ARG A 152 8.81 -3.73 14.43
CA ARG A 152 9.61 -2.63 13.87
C ARG A 152 10.77 -3.09 12.99
N ALA A 153 10.68 -4.26 12.38
CA ALA A 153 11.58 -4.69 11.30
C ALA A 153 11.17 -4.03 9.97
N LEU A 154 12.13 -3.81 9.08
CA LEU A 154 11.85 -3.49 7.70
C LEU A 154 11.48 -4.77 6.95
N PHE A 155 10.34 -4.80 6.29
CA PHE A 155 9.93 -5.94 5.48
C PHE A 155 10.26 -5.69 4.02
N LEU A 156 11.02 -6.60 3.41
CA LEU A 156 11.39 -6.56 2.00
C LEU A 156 10.93 -7.85 1.30
N SER A 157 10.69 -7.75 0.01
CA SER A 157 10.53 -8.92 -0.85
C SER A 157 11.02 -8.68 -2.26
N SER A 158 11.30 -9.74 -2.99
CA SER A 158 11.62 -9.67 -4.40
C SER A 158 10.97 -10.79 -5.20
N GLY A 159 10.68 -10.56 -6.48
CA GLY A 159 10.11 -11.59 -7.34
C GLY A 159 10.09 -11.21 -8.83
N ASN A 160 9.87 -12.21 -9.68
CA ASN A 160 9.72 -12.03 -11.14
C ASN A 160 8.24 -12.04 -11.50
N ASN A 161 7.74 -10.95 -12.11
CA ASN A 161 6.34 -10.82 -12.55
C ASN A 161 5.29 -11.17 -11.49
N VAL A 162 5.65 -11.07 -10.22
CA VAL A 162 4.75 -11.23 -9.07
C VAL A 162 4.65 -9.92 -8.31
N GLY A 163 3.59 -9.74 -7.54
CA GLY A 163 3.38 -8.52 -6.78
C GLY A 163 2.36 -8.64 -5.66
N PRO A 164 2.12 -7.55 -4.92
CA PRO A 164 1.12 -7.54 -3.88
C PRO A 164 -0.29 -7.57 -4.48
N VAL A 165 -1.14 -8.45 -3.94
CA VAL A 165 -2.53 -8.59 -4.37
C VAL A 165 -3.48 -8.27 -3.23
N LYS A 166 -4.72 -7.87 -3.58
CA LYS A 166 -5.80 -7.60 -2.63
C LYS A 166 -5.37 -6.60 -1.54
N ASP A 167 -5.51 -6.98 -0.27
CA ASP A 167 -5.20 -6.11 0.88
C ASP A 167 -3.68 -5.86 1.07
N MET A 168 -2.81 -6.66 0.45
CA MET A 168 -1.37 -6.36 0.39
C MET A 168 -1.04 -5.21 -0.54
N ALA A 169 -1.83 -4.94 -1.59
CA ALA A 169 -1.57 -3.86 -2.54
C ALA A 169 -1.45 -2.49 -1.84
N ARG A 170 -2.27 -2.20 -0.83
CA ARG A 170 -2.20 -0.94 -0.05
C ARG A 170 -1.14 -0.94 1.05
N ARG A 171 -0.49 -2.07 1.33
CA ARG A 171 0.52 -2.24 2.38
C ARG A 171 1.93 -2.42 1.84
N CYS A 172 2.09 -2.36 0.54
CA CYS A 172 3.36 -2.65 -0.10
C CYS A 172 3.71 -1.58 -1.14
N ILE A 173 4.88 -0.97 -0.99
CA ILE A 173 5.46 -0.08 -2.00
C ILE A 173 6.21 -0.95 -3.00
N THR A 174 5.81 -0.91 -4.25
CA THR A 174 6.44 -1.69 -5.32
C THR A 174 7.49 -0.85 -6.03
N VAL A 175 8.68 -1.42 -6.19
CA VAL A 175 9.79 -0.89 -7.00
C VAL A 175 9.94 -1.79 -8.22
N ALA A 176 9.66 -1.28 -9.41
CA ALA A 176 9.80 -2.03 -10.64
C ALA A 176 11.13 -1.70 -11.34
N LEU A 177 11.89 -2.75 -11.67
CA LEU A 177 13.07 -2.67 -12.52
C LEU A 177 12.73 -3.18 -13.92
N ASP A 178 13.19 -2.48 -14.94
CA ASP A 178 13.06 -2.86 -16.34
C ASP A 178 14.41 -2.70 -17.05
N PRO A 179 15.24 -3.73 -17.07
CA PRO A 179 16.57 -3.67 -17.69
C PRO A 179 16.57 -3.34 -19.18
N ARG A 180 15.45 -3.54 -19.89
CA ARG A 180 15.29 -3.31 -21.34
C ARG A 180 16.35 -4.01 -22.18
N VAL A 181 16.85 -5.16 -21.71
CA VAL A 181 17.81 -6.03 -22.38
C VAL A 181 17.34 -7.48 -22.29
N GLU A 182 17.61 -8.26 -23.32
CA GLU A 182 17.19 -9.66 -23.38
C GLU A 182 17.87 -10.52 -22.30
N THR A 183 19.12 -10.21 -21.97
CA THR A 183 19.91 -10.97 -20.98
C THR A 183 20.49 -10.04 -19.92
N PRO A 184 19.76 -9.68 -18.86
CA PRO A 184 20.25 -8.76 -17.82
C PRO A 184 21.53 -9.22 -17.13
N ALA A 185 21.77 -10.54 -17.06
CA ALA A 185 22.97 -11.12 -16.45
C ALA A 185 24.29 -10.72 -17.13
N THR A 186 24.23 -10.22 -18.36
CA THR A 186 25.44 -9.79 -19.11
C THR A 186 25.78 -8.30 -18.89
N ARG A 187 24.96 -7.58 -18.12
CA ARG A 187 25.25 -6.16 -17.80
C ARG A 187 26.52 -6.04 -17.01
N GLN A 188 27.34 -5.06 -17.39
CA GLN A 188 28.53 -4.67 -16.63
C GLN A 188 28.20 -3.46 -15.75
N PHE A 189 28.75 -3.42 -14.58
CA PHE A 189 28.56 -2.37 -13.59
C PHE A 189 29.93 -1.75 -13.25
N SER A 190 29.96 -0.44 -13.05
CA SER A 190 31.20 0.29 -12.80
C SER A 190 31.57 0.34 -11.31
N GLY A 191 30.62 0.04 -10.43
CA GLY A 191 30.82 0.16 -8.99
C GLY A 191 30.11 -0.92 -8.16
N ASP A 192 30.40 -0.92 -6.87
CA ASP A 192 29.70 -1.73 -5.85
C ASP A 192 29.06 -0.79 -4.80
N PRO A 193 27.87 -0.23 -5.07
CA PRO A 193 27.18 0.65 -4.14
C PRO A 193 26.79 -0.06 -2.83
N LEU A 194 26.53 -1.36 -2.84
CA LEU A 194 26.27 -2.11 -1.62
C LEU A 194 27.48 -2.13 -0.69
N GLN A 195 28.66 -2.41 -1.24
CA GLN A 195 29.90 -2.39 -0.46
C GLN A 195 30.23 -0.97 0.02
N ALA A 196 30.02 0.05 -0.84
CA ALA A 196 30.21 1.46 -0.47
C ALA A 196 29.34 1.86 0.74
N VAL A 197 28.08 1.43 0.77
CA VAL A 197 27.19 1.68 1.91
C VAL A 197 27.66 0.93 3.15
N ARG A 198 28.08 -0.35 3.03
CA ARG A 198 28.58 -1.15 4.18
C ARG A 198 29.81 -0.53 4.81
N ASP A 199 30.77 -0.09 4.00
CA ASP A 199 32.03 0.49 4.45
C ASP A 199 31.85 1.88 5.10
N ASN A 200 30.81 2.63 4.69
CA ASN A 200 30.55 3.98 5.16
C ASN A 200 29.09 4.16 5.65
N ARG A 201 28.55 3.14 6.29
CA ARG A 201 27.14 3.09 6.70
C ARG A 201 26.71 4.30 7.53
N GLU A 202 27.55 4.74 8.45
CA GLU A 202 27.23 5.91 9.29
C GLU A 202 27.03 7.18 8.46
N ARG A 203 27.90 7.40 7.46
CA ARG A 203 27.79 8.53 6.53
C ARG A 203 26.49 8.47 5.73
N TYR A 204 26.20 7.32 5.13
CA TYR A 204 24.99 7.16 4.32
C TYR A 204 23.70 7.26 5.15
N ALA A 205 23.69 6.72 6.37
CA ALA A 205 22.60 6.91 7.31
C ALA A 205 22.42 8.39 7.68
N ALA A 206 23.53 9.15 7.88
CA ALA A 206 23.45 10.58 8.14
C ALA A 206 22.88 11.36 6.95
N LEU A 207 23.17 10.97 5.69
CA LEU A 207 22.52 11.57 4.51
C LEU A 207 21.01 11.33 4.51
N ALA A 208 20.57 10.11 4.77
CA ALA A 208 19.14 9.79 4.87
C ALA A 208 18.44 10.61 5.98
N LEU A 209 19.07 10.71 7.15
CA LEU A 209 18.57 11.52 8.25
C LEU A 209 18.56 13.02 7.93
N THR A 210 19.53 13.53 7.16
CA THR A 210 19.58 14.92 6.71
C THR A 210 18.36 15.27 5.85
N VAL A 211 18.00 14.39 4.90
CA VAL A 211 16.81 14.57 4.06
C VAL A 211 15.54 14.65 4.91
N ILE A 212 15.35 13.71 5.84
CA ILE A 212 14.16 13.63 6.68
C ILE A 212 14.09 14.83 7.64
N ARG A 213 15.21 15.17 8.27
CA ARG A 213 15.27 16.23 9.26
C ARG A 213 15.06 17.61 8.64
N ALA A 214 15.65 17.87 7.47
CA ALA A 214 15.45 19.10 6.73
C ALA A 214 13.96 19.36 6.46
N TRP A 215 13.22 18.33 6.08
CA TRP A 215 11.78 18.42 5.88
C TRP A 215 11.05 18.74 7.19
N ILE A 216 11.33 18.01 8.27
CA ILE A 216 10.67 18.22 9.57
C ILE A 216 10.94 19.64 10.11
N GLU A 217 12.17 20.11 9.98
CA GLU A 217 12.59 21.44 10.48
C GLU A 217 12.17 22.60 9.54
N SER A 218 11.78 22.31 8.30
CA SER A 218 11.33 23.34 7.35
C SER A 218 10.03 24.00 7.81
N GLY A 219 9.18 23.25 8.50
CA GLY A 219 7.85 23.70 8.92
C GLY A 219 6.90 23.96 7.74
N GLU A 220 7.25 23.51 6.52
CA GLU A 220 6.40 23.68 5.35
C GLU A 220 5.15 22.81 5.42
N GLU A 221 4.08 23.25 4.77
CA GLU A 221 2.83 22.51 4.67
C GLU A 221 3.01 21.22 3.87
N HIS A 222 2.26 20.18 4.27
CA HIS A 222 2.27 18.91 3.58
C HIS A 222 1.79 19.07 2.12
N ILE A 223 2.58 18.52 1.19
CA ILE A 223 2.18 18.46 -0.21
C ILE A 223 0.94 17.57 -0.33
N ASN A 224 -0.07 18.08 -1.02
CA ASN A 224 -1.31 17.35 -1.22
C ASN A 224 -1.06 16.07 -2.05
N CYS A 225 -1.31 14.92 -1.47
CA CYS A 225 -1.19 13.62 -2.11
C CYS A 225 -2.24 12.65 -1.55
N ARG A 226 -2.59 11.61 -2.30
CA ARG A 226 -3.56 10.61 -1.85
C ARG A 226 -3.09 9.96 -0.55
N PRO A 227 -3.92 9.91 0.51
CA PRO A 227 -3.53 9.29 1.77
C PRO A 227 -3.26 7.79 1.61
N LEU A 228 -2.24 7.29 2.28
CA LEU A 228 -1.97 5.87 2.41
C LEU A 228 -2.40 5.42 3.81
N ALA A 229 -3.52 4.73 3.90
CA ALA A 229 -4.12 4.31 5.17
C ALA A 229 -3.14 3.48 6.01
N SER A 230 -3.16 3.67 7.33
CA SER A 230 -2.29 3.04 8.34
C SER A 230 -0.84 3.56 8.38
N TYR A 231 -0.39 4.38 7.43
CA TYR A 231 1.00 4.82 7.32
C TYR A 231 1.17 6.35 7.41
N GLY A 232 0.38 7.01 8.26
CA GLY A 232 0.40 8.47 8.39
C GLY A 232 1.78 9.03 8.74
N GLN A 233 2.44 8.47 9.77
CA GLN A 233 3.78 8.91 10.19
C GLN A 233 4.86 8.58 9.16
N TRP A 234 4.80 7.40 8.55
CA TRP A 234 5.67 7.06 7.42
C TRP A 234 5.46 8.05 6.26
N GLY A 235 4.21 8.37 5.94
CA GLY A 235 3.89 9.39 4.94
C GLY A 235 4.53 10.74 5.27
N ALA A 236 4.40 11.21 6.50
CA ALA A 236 4.94 12.49 6.94
C ALA A 236 6.48 12.54 6.95
N TRP A 237 7.16 11.44 7.30
CA TRP A 237 8.61 11.43 7.51
C TRP A 237 9.42 10.84 6.37
N VAL A 238 8.79 10.08 5.46
CA VAL A 238 9.48 9.43 4.33
C VAL A 238 8.95 9.93 2.99
N ARG A 239 7.63 9.89 2.79
CA ARG A 239 7.01 10.26 1.51
C ARG A 239 7.05 11.76 1.27
N GLN A 240 6.68 12.56 2.26
CA GLN A 240 6.64 14.02 2.15
C GLN A 240 8.01 14.66 1.86
N PRO A 241 9.12 14.27 2.52
CA PRO A 241 10.44 14.80 2.15
C PRO A 241 10.80 14.60 0.67
N LEU A 242 10.48 13.43 0.10
CA LEU A 242 10.77 13.15 -1.30
C LEU A 242 9.94 14.02 -2.24
N LEU A 243 8.64 14.17 -1.95
CA LEU A 243 7.75 15.08 -2.69
C LEU A 243 8.23 16.53 -2.59
N TRP A 244 8.59 16.99 -1.39
CA TRP A 244 9.11 18.32 -1.13
C TRP A 244 10.40 18.65 -1.92
N LEU A 245 11.25 17.64 -2.12
CA LEU A 245 12.46 17.77 -2.93
C LEU A 245 12.20 17.60 -4.43
N GLY A 246 10.93 17.46 -4.83
CA GLY A 246 10.51 17.42 -6.23
C GLY A 246 10.57 16.06 -6.91
N LEU A 247 10.66 14.97 -6.13
CA LEU A 247 10.55 13.63 -6.69
C LEU A 247 9.08 13.25 -6.94
N PRO A 248 8.82 12.31 -7.86
CA PRO A 248 7.52 11.68 -8.01
C PRO A 248 7.08 10.97 -6.73
N ASP A 249 5.78 10.70 -6.62
CA ASP A 249 5.21 10.02 -5.47
C ASP A 249 5.72 8.56 -5.37
N PRO A 250 6.45 8.18 -4.31
CA PRO A 250 6.92 6.81 -4.12
C PRO A 250 5.78 5.78 -3.96
N ALA A 251 4.56 6.24 -3.67
CA ALA A 251 3.38 5.40 -3.52
C ALA A 251 2.51 5.32 -4.79
N GLU A 252 2.94 5.89 -5.92
CA GLU A 252 2.14 5.95 -7.16
C GLU A 252 1.65 4.57 -7.59
N ARG A 253 2.53 3.57 -7.61
CA ARG A 253 2.16 2.18 -7.97
C ARG A 253 1.14 1.54 -7.04
N VAL A 254 1.08 1.93 -5.79
CA VAL A 254 0.03 1.46 -4.87
C VAL A 254 -1.35 1.85 -5.40
N PHE A 255 -1.48 3.09 -5.85
CA PHE A 255 -2.76 3.60 -6.37
C PHE A 255 -3.11 3.05 -7.74
N GLU A 256 -2.10 2.80 -8.59
CA GLU A 256 -2.28 2.09 -9.87
C GLU A 256 -2.79 0.66 -9.63
N GLN A 257 -2.15 -0.08 -8.74
CA GLN A 257 -2.54 -1.46 -8.40
C GLN A 257 -3.94 -1.55 -7.78
N LEU A 258 -4.29 -0.60 -6.91
CA LEU A 258 -5.64 -0.51 -6.34
C LEU A 258 -6.70 -0.17 -7.38
N ALA A 259 -6.33 0.56 -8.44
CA ALA A 259 -7.23 0.87 -9.55
C ALA A 259 -7.42 -0.33 -10.49
N GLN A 260 -6.38 -1.16 -10.66
CA GLN A 260 -6.36 -2.35 -11.53
C GLN A 260 -6.81 -3.64 -10.82
N ASP A 261 -7.40 -3.56 -9.61
CA ASP A 261 -7.91 -4.74 -8.88
C ASP A 261 -8.98 -5.46 -9.74
N PRO A 262 -8.74 -6.70 -10.23
CA PRO A 262 -9.69 -7.42 -11.06
C PRO A 262 -11.06 -7.62 -10.38
N ASP A 263 -11.07 -7.83 -9.06
CA ASP A 263 -12.31 -7.93 -8.28
C ASP A 263 -13.10 -6.61 -8.33
N ARG A 264 -12.42 -5.46 -8.42
CA ARG A 264 -13.06 -4.16 -8.56
C ARG A 264 -13.65 -3.97 -9.95
N GLU A 265 -12.92 -4.34 -10.99
CA GLU A 265 -13.39 -4.25 -12.38
C GLU A 265 -14.64 -5.11 -12.60
N THR A 266 -14.57 -6.39 -12.21
CA THR A 266 -15.71 -7.32 -12.28
C THR A 266 -16.90 -6.81 -11.44
N LEU A 267 -16.65 -6.26 -10.25
CA LEU A 267 -17.69 -5.65 -9.42
C LEU A 267 -18.33 -4.44 -10.10
N GLY A 268 -17.56 -3.55 -10.71
CA GLY A 268 -18.06 -2.38 -11.44
C GLY A 268 -18.96 -2.80 -12.62
N ARG A 269 -18.48 -3.75 -13.41
CA ARG A 269 -19.27 -4.32 -14.53
C ARG A 269 -20.57 -4.95 -14.04
N LEU A 270 -20.54 -5.71 -12.95
CA LEU A 270 -21.74 -6.33 -12.39
C LEU A 270 -22.72 -5.29 -11.81
N LEU A 271 -22.22 -4.29 -11.08
CA LEU A 271 -23.05 -3.19 -10.57
C LEU A 271 -23.74 -2.43 -11.71
N ALA A 272 -23.00 -2.06 -12.76
CA ALA A 272 -23.53 -1.37 -13.90
C ALA A 272 -24.56 -2.22 -14.67
N ALA A 273 -24.27 -3.50 -14.91
CA ALA A 273 -25.18 -4.42 -15.60
C ALA A 273 -26.47 -4.66 -14.79
N TRP A 274 -26.33 -4.89 -13.48
CA TRP A 274 -27.46 -5.06 -12.57
C TRP A 274 -28.34 -3.81 -12.52
N HIS A 275 -27.71 -2.63 -12.41
CA HIS A 275 -28.42 -1.35 -12.36
C HIS A 275 -29.19 -1.06 -13.65
N ARG A 276 -28.66 -1.41 -14.82
CA ARG A 276 -29.38 -1.27 -16.11
C ARG A 276 -30.64 -2.11 -16.18
N VAL A 277 -30.61 -3.34 -15.65
CA VAL A 277 -31.74 -4.28 -15.70
C VAL A 277 -32.76 -4.00 -14.59
N HIS A 278 -32.31 -3.74 -13.38
CA HIS A 278 -33.19 -3.63 -12.19
C HIS A 278 -33.36 -2.20 -11.68
N GLY A 279 -32.51 -1.24 -12.09
CA GLY A 279 -32.44 0.09 -11.49
C GLY A 279 -32.08 -0.01 -10.00
N ASN A 280 -32.72 0.82 -9.19
CA ASN A 280 -32.58 0.78 -7.73
C ASN A 280 -33.54 -0.22 -7.06
N ARG A 281 -34.29 -1.02 -7.81
CA ARG A 281 -35.27 -1.95 -7.25
C ARG A 281 -34.58 -3.16 -6.65
N PRO A 282 -34.96 -3.57 -5.42
CA PRO A 282 -34.44 -4.78 -4.83
C PRO A 282 -34.86 -6.03 -5.60
N ALA A 283 -33.90 -6.84 -6.03
CA ALA A 283 -34.11 -8.11 -6.72
C ALA A 283 -33.51 -9.29 -5.94
N MET A 284 -34.15 -10.45 -6.00
CA MET A 284 -33.56 -11.68 -5.52
C MET A 284 -32.54 -12.21 -6.53
N ILE A 285 -31.57 -12.98 -6.08
CA ILE A 285 -30.61 -13.64 -6.96
C ILE A 285 -31.29 -14.45 -8.08
N ARG A 286 -32.37 -15.17 -7.75
CA ARG A 286 -33.13 -15.95 -8.74
C ARG A 286 -33.80 -15.06 -9.81
N GLU A 287 -34.27 -13.87 -9.43
CA GLU A 287 -34.91 -12.91 -10.32
C GLU A 287 -33.89 -12.30 -11.29
N ALA A 288 -32.71 -11.96 -10.79
CA ALA A 288 -31.60 -11.46 -11.61
C ALA A 288 -31.10 -12.51 -12.61
N VAL A 289 -30.92 -13.77 -12.16
CA VAL A 289 -30.53 -14.87 -13.05
C VAL A 289 -31.60 -15.11 -14.11
N SER A 290 -32.90 -15.15 -13.73
CA SER A 290 -33.99 -15.32 -14.69
C SER A 290 -34.05 -14.18 -15.70
N ALA A 291 -33.90 -12.92 -15.27
CA ALA A 291 -33.87 -11.76 -16.17
C ALA A 291 -32.69 -11.84 -17.17
N ALA A 292 -31.55 -12.33 -16.73
CA ALA A 292 -30.37 -12.52 -17.58
C ALA A 292 -30.51 -13.68 -18.57
N GLU A 293 -31.24 -14.75 -18.21
CA GLU A 293 -31.42 -15.94 -19.05
C GLU A 293 -32.56 -15.80 -20.05
N THR A 294 -33.65 -15.12 -19.66
CA THR A 294 -34.86 -15.02 -20.49
C THR A 294 -34.97 -13.69 -21.24
N GLY A 295 -34.19 -12.68 -20.89
CA GLY A 295 -34.21 -11.38 -21.54
C GLY A 295 -33.52 -11.39 -22.91
N PHE A 296 -34.16 -10.78 -23.90
CA PHE A 296 -33.63 -10.65 -25.26
C PHE A 296 -32.88 -9.33 -25.50
N ALA A 297 -33.02 -8.36 -24.61
CA ALA A 297 -32.36 -7.07 -24.69
C ALA A 297 -30.82 -7.21 -24.42
N ASP A 298 -30.07 -6.28 -24.97
CA ASP A 298 -28.61 -6.31 -24.82
C ASP A 298 -28.15 -6.13 -23.36
N GLU A 299 -28.95 -5.43 -22.54
CA GLU A 299 -28.73 -5.31 -21.09
C GLU A 299 -28.82 -6.66 -20.38
N ALA A 300 -29.77 -7.51 -20.78
CA ALA A 300 -29.92 -8.86 -20.21
C ALA A 300 -28.75 -9.78 -20.61
N LYS A 301 -28.30 -9.67 -21.87
CA LYS A 301 -27.13 -10.42 -22.36
C LYS A 301 -25.85 -10.01 -21.62
N ASN A 302 -25.65 -8.70 -21.45
CA ASN A 302 -24.51 -8.16 -20.72
C ASN A 302 -24.54 -8.62 -19.24
N LEU A 303 -25.72 -8.57 -18.59
CA LEU A 303 -25.86 -9.10 -17.24
C LEU A 303 -25.52 -10.58 -17.17
N ARG A 304 -25.99 -11.39 -18.13
CA ARG A 304 -25.70 -12.83 -18.19
C ARG A 304 -24.21 -13.11 -18.31
N GLU A 305 -23.49 -12.37 -19.16
CA GLU A 305 -22.06 -12.51 -19.36
C GLU A 305 -21.29 -12.29 -18.05
N VAL A 306 -21.58 -11.19 -17.35
CA VAL A 306 -20.91 -10.88 -16.08
C VAL A 306 -21.33 -11.83 -14.95
N LEU A 307 -22.59 -12.30 -14.93
CA LEU A 307 -23.01 -13.30 -13.96
C LEU A 307 -22.32 -14.66 -14.15
N LEU A 308 -22.07 -15.06 -15.41
CA LEU A 308 -21.28 -16.25 -15.71
C LEU A 308 -19.82 -16.08 -15.28
N GLU A 309 -19.18 -14.93 -15.54
CA GLU A 309 -17.80 -14.67 -15.09
C GLU A 309 -17.66 -14.85 -13.58
N VAL A 310 -18.66 -14.39 -12.80
CA VAL A 310 -18.64 -14.42 -11.33
C VAL A 310 -19.01 -15.79 -10.76
N ALA A 311 -19.96 -16.49 -11.38
CA ALA A 311 -20.62 -17.63 -10.75
C ALA A 311 -20.92 -18.79 -11.71
N GLU A 312 -20.13 -18.93 -12.78
CA GLU A 312 -20.26 -20.06 -13.70
C GLU A 312 -19.95 -21.39 -12.98
N GLU A 313 -20.79 -22.37 -13.20
CA GLU A 313 -20.59 -23.78 -12.83
C GLU A 313 -21.26 -24.67 -13.87
N ARG A 314 -20.47 -25.44 -14.61
CA ARG A 314 -20.90 -26.38 -15.67
C ARG A 314 -21.73 -25.70 -16.80
N GLY A 315 -21.36 -24.47 -17.17
CA GLY A 315 -22.03 -23.68 -18.20
C GLY A 315 -23.27 -22.93 -17.73
N GLU A 316 -23.65 -23.02 -16.45
CA GLU A 316 -24.81 -22.37 -15.87
C GLU A 316 -24.41 -21.42 -14.74
N ILE A 317 -25.31 -20.48 -14.38
CA ILE A 317 -25.08 -19.53 -13.28
C ILE A 317 -25.46 -20.19 -11.94
N ASN A 318 -24.45 -20.48 -11.10
CA ASN A 318 -24.69 -21.00 -9.76
C ASN A 318 -25.18 -19.88 -8.82
N ARG A 319 -26.47 -19.93 -8.47
CA ARG A 319 -27.14 -18.91 -7.63
C ARG A 319 -26.53 -18.79 -6.22
N ARG A 320 -26.05 -19.89 -5.62
CA ARG A 320 -25.41 -19.87 -4.29
C ARG A 320 -24.03 -19.21 -4.34
N ARG A 321 -23.26 -19.48 -5.39
CA ARG A 321 -21.95 -18.88 -5.62
C ARG A 321 -22.10 -17.37 -5.84
N LEU A 322 -23.05 -16.96 -6.70
CA LEU A 322 -23.39 -15.58 -6.96
C LEU A 322 -23.79 -14.82 -5.69
N GLY A 323 -24.72 -15.38 -4.90
CA GLY A 323 -25.16 -14.76 -3.64
C GLY A 323 -24.01 -14.55 -2.65
N ARG A 324 -23.14 -15.55 -2.49
CA ARG A 324 -21.94 -15.42 -1.64
C ARG A 324 -20.96 -14.39 -2.17
N TRP A 325 -20.81 -14.28 -3.50
CA TRP A 325 -19.94 -13.30 -4.11
C TRP A 325 -20.48 -11.89 -3.89
N ILE A 326 -21.76 -11.62 -4.17
CA ILE A 326 -22.40 -10.32 -3.91
C ILE A 326 -22.32 -9.95 -2.42
N ALA A 327 -22.62 -10.86 -1.52
CA ALA A 327 -22.54 -10.62 -0.08
C ALA A 327 -21.12 -10.24 0.40
N ARG A 328 -20.09 -10.81 -0.22
CA ARG A 328 -18.67 -10.47 0.07
C ARG A 328 -18.30 -9.05 -0.39
N HIS A 329 -18.92 -8.57 -1.47
CA HIS A 329 -18.61 -7.27 -2.07
C HIS A 329 -19.64 -6.19 -1.73
N ALA A 330 -20.69 -6.53 -0.96
CA ALA A 330 -21.73 -5.58 -0.55
C ALA A 330 -21.14 -4.38 0.21
N GLY A 331 -21.67 -3.19 -0.06
CA GLY A 331 -21.20 -1.93 0.52
C GLY A 331 -19.96 -1.33 -0.15
N ARG A 332 -19.22 -2.10 -0.96
CA ARG A 332 -18.07 -1.59 -1.70
C ARG A 332 -18.54 -0.69 -2.85
N ILE A 333 -18.03 0.54 -2.90
CA ILE A 333 -18.40 1.53 -3.92
C ILE A 333 -17.44 1.41 -5.11
N VAL A 334 -17.99 1.23 -6.31
CA VAL A 334 -17.25 1.28 -7.58
C VAL A 334 -18.03 2.14 -8.56
N GLU A 335 -17.38 3.12 -9.15
CA GLU A 335 -17.98 4.07 -10.10
C GLU A 335 -19.27 4.73 -9.58
N GLY A 336 -19.31 5.02 -8.27
CA GLY A 336 -20.47 5.62 -7.63
C GLY A 336 -21.65 4.66 -7.37
N LEU A 337 -21.50 3.37 -7.62
CA LEU A 337 -22.50 2.34 -7.37
C LEU A 337 -22.05 1.37 -6.28
N ARG A 338 -23.02 0.83 -5.52
CA ARG A 338 -22.77 -0.25 -4.56
C ARG A 338 -23.95 -1.19 -4.43
N PHE A 339 -23.70 -2.46 -4.10
CA PHE A 339 -24.75 -3.37 -3.64
C PHE A 339 -25.10 -3.10 -2.18
N VAL A 340 -26.40 -3.04 -1.93
CA VAL A 340 -26.96 -2.98 -0.56
C VAL A 340 -27.96 -4.10 -0.36
N ARG A 341 -28.00 -4.64 0.86
CA ARG A 341 -29.04 -5.60 1.24
C ARG A 341 -30.31 -4.83 1.54
N ALA A 342 -31.39 -5.11 0.80
CA ALA A 342 -32.67 -4.49 1.06
C ALA A 342 -33.38 -5.14 2.26
N SER A 343 -33.92 -4.30 3.15
CA SER A 343 -34.77 -4.75 4.25
C SER A 343 -36.07 -5.32 3.70
N GLY A 344 -36.43 -6.54 4.06
CA GLY A 344 -37.67 -7.17 3.60
C GLY A 344 -38.23 -8.09 4.67
N THR A 345 -39.58 -8.19 4.73
CA THR A 345 -40.35 -9.05 5.63
C THR A 345 -40.32 -10.56 5.28
N THR A 346 -39.63 -10.93 4.19
CA THR A 346 -39.50 -12.30 3.71
C THR A 346 -38.12 -12.85 3.95
N SER A 347 -38.01 -14.14 4.26
CA SER A 347 -36.74 -14.85 4.55
C SER A 347 -35.74 -14.92 3.39
N ALA A 348 -36.05 -14.38 2.22
CA ALA A 348 -35.17 -14.38 1.03
C ALA A 348 -34.40 -13.06 0.91
N GLU A 349 -33.07 -13.16 0.83
CA GLU A 349 -32.20 -12.00 0.60
C GLU A 349 -32.49 -11.31 -0.72
N ARG A 350 -32.63 -9.98 -0.65
CA ARG A 350 -32.78 -9.10 -1.82
C ARG A 350 -31.62 -8.12 -1.88
N TRP A 351 -31.16 -7.84 -3.06
CA TRP A 351 -30.05 -6.93 -3.34
C TRP A 351 -30.52 -5.78 -4.22
N ALA A 352 -30.17 -4.57 -3.86
CA ALA A 352 -30.36 -3.38 -4.67
C ALA A 352 -28.98 -2.77 -5.00
N VAL A 353 -28.92 -2.06 -6.12
CA VAL A 353 -27.78 -1.22 -6.46
C VAL A 353 -28.15 0.23 -6.17
N GLU A 354 -27.40 0.87 -5.30
CA GLU A 354 -27.56 2.29 -4.96
C GLU A 354 -26.50 3.13 -5.61
N SER A 355 -26.87 4.32 -6.07
CA SER A 355 -25.94 5.37 -6.47
C SER A 355 -25.50 6.16 -5.24
N VAL A 356 -24.18 6.29 -5.05
CA VAL A 356 -23.55 7.02 -3.95
C VAL A 356 -22.87 8.25 -4.50
N MET A 357 -23.37 9.45 -4.16
CA MET A 357 -22.67 10.70 -4.50
C MET A 357 -21.35 10.78 -3.72
N SER A 358 -20.25 11.09 -4.41
CA SER A 358 -18.95 11.27 -3.76
C SER A 358 -18.98 12.47 -2.81
N VAL A 359 -18.63 12.26 -1.55
CA VAL A 359 -18.55 13.31 -0.51
C VAL A 359 -17.51 14.41 -0.85
N MET A 360 -16.66 14.18 -1.85
CA MET A 360 -15.65 15.17 -2.29
C MET A 360 -16.23 16.41 -2.98
N GLN A 361 -17.51 16.45 -3.33
CA GLN A 361 -18.13 17.62 -4.01
C GLN A 361 -18.86 18.58 -3.06
N VAL A 362 -18.94 18.30 -1.75
CA VAL A 362 -19.73 19.12 -0.80
C VAL A 362 -18.93 20.23 -0.12
N SER A 363 -17.59 20.28 -0.26
CA SER A 363 -16.77 21.28 0.45
C SER A 363 -16.54 22.61 -0.30
N SER A 364 -17.14 22.84 -1.47
CA SER A 364 -16.92 24.07 -2.25
C SER A 364 -18.12 25.02 -2.35
N SER A 365 -19.16 24.82 -1.54
CA SER A 365 -20.32 25.76 -1.52
C SER A 365 -20.85 25.98 -0.11
N ARG A 366 -20.05 26.66 0.74
CA ARG A 366 -20.61 27.47 1.83
C ARG A 366 -20.43 28.93 1.46
N PRO A 367 -21.51 29.72 1.32
CA PRO A 367 -21.40 31.16 1.21
C PRO A 367 -20.85 31.71 2.54
N VAL A 368 -19.88 32.59 2.42
CA VAL A 368 -19.44 33.42 3.55
C VAL A 368 -20.60 34.38 3.86
N GLU A 369 -21.34 34.12 4.92
CA GLU A 369 -22.21 35.13 5.51
C GLU A 369 -21.31 36.19 6.13
N SER A 370 -21.40 37.40 5.59
CA SER A 370 -20.83 38.62 6.15
C SER A 370 -21.54 38.93 7.46
N VAL A 371 -20.81 38.79 8.58
CA VAL A 371 -21.23 39.37 9.85
C VAL A 371 -20.91 40.85 9.78
N THR A 372 -21.96 41.68 9.74
CA THR A 372 -21.90 43.13 9.97
C THR A 372 -21.67 43.36 11.45
N ASP A 373 -20.64 44.17 11.72
CA ASP A 373 -20.38 44.79 13.04
C ASP A 373 -21.61 45.56 13.53
N ASP A 374 -22.03 45.28 14.75
CA ASP A 374 -22.85 46.19 15.52
C ASP A 374 -22.18 46.42 16.89
N GLU A 375 -21.70 47.64 17.05
CA GLU A 375 -21.15 48.17 18.28
C GLU A 375 -22.28 48.32 19.33
N THR A 376 -22.00 47.92 20.58
CA THR A 376 -22.44 48.67 21.77
C THR A 376 -21.78 48.16 23.04
N ASP A 377 -21.03 49.10 23.66
CA ASP A 377 -20.91 49.52 25.05
C ASP A 377 -20.66 48.53 26.19
N ASP A 378 -19.49 48.80 26.80
CA ASP A 378 -19.16 49.02 28.24
C ASP A 378 -19.75 48.09 29.33
N GLU A 379 -18.93 47.43 30.06
CA GLU A 379 -18.44 47.76 31.41
C GLU A 379 -17.55 46.64 32.00
N PRO A 380 -16.58 46.99 32.86
CA PRO A 380 -15.60 46.05 33.37
C PRO A 380 -16.07 45.38 34.68
N VAL A 381 -15.78 44.08 34.84
CA VAL A 381 -15.87 43.42 36.14
C VAL A 381 -14.50 42.91 36.58
N GLU A 382 -14.14 43.38 37.74
CA GLU A 382 -12.93 43.19 38.52
C GLU A 382 -12.57 41.73 38.80
N VAL A 383 -11.28 41.55 38.86
CA VAL A 383 -10.52 40.39 39.35
C VAL A 383 -10.82 40.13 40.82
N LEU A 384 -10.92 38.84 41.22
CA LEU A 384 -10.44 38.38 42.53
C LEU A 384 -9.97 36.91 42.46
N LEU A 385 -8.63 36.77 42.67
CA LEU A 385 -7.85 35.64 43.16
C LEU A 385 -7.76 34.41 42.27
#